data_b5a470ae1aed61e85511da323a8f3b49
#
_entry.id   b5a470ae1aed61e85511da323a8f3b49
#
_cell.length_a   1.000
_cell.length_b   1.000
_cell.length_c   1.000
_cell.angle_alpha   90.00
_cell.angle_beta   90.00
_cell.angle_gamma   90.00
#
_symmetry.space_group_name_H-M   'P 1'
#
loop_
_entity.id
_entity.type
_entity.pdbx_description
1 polymer ?
#
loop_
_entity_poly.entity_id
_entity_poly.type
_entity_poly.pdbx_seq_one_letter_code
_entity_poly.pdbx_strand_id
1 'polypeptide(L)'
;MSALLSAAALPALSIPSPSVSYLQLGPLRVHFYALCILTGMAVCLWLGSRRWKAAGGTPERVFDVAMWAIPAGIVGARAYHVLITDPGSYFGPNAADPWAFLKIWEGGIGIMGAVSVGALGAWYGCRRYGMNFAAFADAVAPGILLAQAFGRWGNWFNQELFGKPTTLPWGLEISTSSGNFPSQYPAGTLFHPTFLYESLWNLLGVALLLWLGRKGVLKLGQTLWLYVFYYGVGRLFIEVFLRIDTSEMLWGVRIHVWTALILVLLGATGFVVAGRRAAAKVAAGIEPGPVEVAPKRSEKKAANVAEDSDGSADSDEKSEGTEKTEKSEDAASS
;
A
#
# COMPACT_ATOMS: atom_id res chain seq x y z
N MET A 1 46.05 -13.68 -43.68
CA MET A 1 46.35 -13.63 -42.25
C MET A 1 45.41 -12.64 -41.62
N SER A 2 44.21 -13.06 -41.28
CA SER A 2 43.22 -12.27 -40.56
C SER A 2 43.20 -12.73 -39.12
N ALA A 3 43.82 -11.94 -38.25
CA ALA A 3 43.85 -12.19 -36.83
C ALA A 3 42.43 -12.00 -36.27
N LEU A 4 41.85 -13.09 -35.82
CA LEU A 4 40.69 -13.13 -34.96
C LEU A 4 41.06 -12.42 -33.66
N LEU A 5 40.75 -11.15 -33.54
CA LEU A 5 40.61 -10.49 -32.26
C LEU A 5 39.35 -11.08 -31.57
N SER A 6 39.58 -12.19 -30.86
CA SER A 6 38.68 -12.67 -29.84
C SER A 6 38.59 -11.55 -28.80
N ALA A 7 37.53 -10.79 -28.86
CA ALA A 7 37.14 -9.89 -27.76
C ALA A 7 36.94 -10.79 -26.54
N ALA A 8 37.93 -10.82 -25.66
CA ALA A 8 37.77 -11.38 -24.33
C ALA A 8 36.59 -10.63 -23.68
N ALA A 9 35.44 -11.28 -23.67
CA ALA A 9 34.31 -10.81 -22.92
C ALA A 9 34.78 -10.75 -21.46
N LEU A 10 34.99 -9.53 -20.97
CA LEU A 10 35.05 -9.29 -19.53
C LEU A 10 33.83 -10.02 -18.94
N PRO A 11 33.97 -10.78 -17.85
CA PRO A 11 32.79 -11.34 -17.18
C PRO A 11 31.88 -10.17 -16.89
N ALA A 12 30.80 -10.06 -17.64
CA ALA A 12 29.81 -9.05 -17.45
C ALA A 12 29.28 -9.28 -16.02
N LEU A 13 29.38 -8.28 -15.16
CA LEU A 13 28.73 -8.23 -13.85
C LEU A 13 27.22 -8.08 -14.06
N SER A 14 26.66 -8.74 -15.07
CA SER A 14 25.25 -8.71 -15.39
C SER A 14 24.43 -9.22 -14.20
N ILE A 15 23.24 -8.69 -14.06
CA ILE A 15 22.27 -9.15 -13.05
C ILE A 15 21.49 -10.30 -13.67
N PRO A 16 21.66 -11.55 -13.19
CA PRO A 16 20.92 -12.68 -13.73
C PRO A 16 19.44 -12.57 -13.34
N SER A 17 18.58 -13.03 -14.22
CA SER A 17 17.16 -13.24 -13.86
C SER A 17 17.00 -14.55 -13.11
N PRO A 18 16.06 -14.60 -12.14
CA PRO A 18 15.73 -15.82 -11.42
C PRO A 18 15.21 -16.90 -12.38
N SER A 19 15.66 -18.13 -12.19
CA SER A 19 15.21 -19.29 -12.98
C SER A 19 13.79 -19.74 -12.60
N VAL A 20 13.29 -19.34 -11.41
CA VAL A 20 11.98 -19.67 -10.87
C VAL A 20 11.26 -18.44 -10.38
N SER A 21 9.97 -18.34 -10.68
CA SER A 21 9.10 -17.24 -10.24
C SER A 21 8.13 -17.63 -9.12
N TYR A 22 8.08 -18.91 -8.76
CA TYR A 22 7.20 -19.42 -7.71
C TYR A 22 7.83 -20.61 -6.96
N LEU A 23 7.35 -20.84 -5.75
CA LEU A 23 7.62 -22.02 -4.95
C LEU A 23 6.42 -22.97 -5.04
N GLN A 24 6.67 -24.23 -5.39
CA GLN A 24 5.64 -25.26 -5.43
C GLN A 24 5.54 -25.97 -4.06
N LEU A 25 4.40 -25.82 -3.40
CA LEU A 25 4.10 -26.49 -2.12
C LEU A 25 2.92 -27.44 -2.31
N GLY A 26 3.20 -28.66 -2.76
CA GLY A 26 2.15 -29.60 -3.15
C GLY A 26 1.29 -29.04 -4.29
N PRO A 27 -0.04 -28.92 -4.12
CA PRO A 27 -0.90 -28.34 -5.13
C PRO A 27 -0.85 -26.81 -5.21
N LEU A 28 -0.27 -26.14 -4.21
CA LEU A 28 -0.22 -24.70 -4.09
C LEU A 28 1.03 -24.13 -4.77
N ARG A 29 0.84 -23.12 -5.63
CA ARG A 29 1.91 -22.31 -6.22
C ARG A 29 1.97 -20.96 -5.53
N VAL A 30 3.07 -20.69 -4.83
CA VAL A 30 3.31 -19.42 -4.14
C VAL A 30 4.27 -18.60 -4.98
N HIS A 31 3.78 -17.59 -5.65
CA HIS A 31 4.59 -16.69 -6.48
C HIS A 31 5.43 -15.75 -5.62
N PHE A 32 6.72 -15.62 -5.94
CA PHE A 32 7.61 -14.67 -5.25
C PHE A 32 7.13 -13.22 -5.37
N TYR A 33 6.48 -12.88 -6.49
CA TYR A 33 5.82 -11.58 -6.66
C TYR A 33 4.80 -11.31 -5.54
N ALA A 34 3.95 -12.29 -5.24
CA ALA A 34 2.97 -12.17 -4.17
C ALA A 34 3.64 -12.01 -2.79
N LEU A 35 4.74 -12.73 -2.53
CA LEU A 35 5.50 -12.57 -1.30
C LEU A 35 6.13 -11.17 -1.18
N CYS A 36 6.66 -10.62 -2.26
CA CYS A 36 7.16 -9.24 -2.28
C CYS A 36 6.06 -8.22 -1.95
N ILE A 37 4.86 -8.39 -2.52
CA ILE A 37 3.70 -7.52 -2.22
C ILE A 37 3.27 -7.65 -0.76
N LEU A 38 3.13 -8.88 -0.24
CA LEU A 38 2.74 -9.13 1.15
C LEU A 38 3.77 -8.55 2.13
N THR A 39 5.06 -8.75 1.85
CA THR A 39 6.15 -8.14 2.64
C THR A 39 6.05 -6.62 2.60
N GLY A 40 5.85 -6.04 1.43
CA GLY A 40 5.65 -4.61 1.26
C GLY A 40 4.47 -4.09 2.09
N MET A 41 3.32 -4.77 2.06
CA MET A 41 2.16 -4.42 2.88
C MET A 41 2.46 -4.50 4.38
N ALA A 42 3.10 -5.58 4.83
CA ALA A 42 3.47 -5.75 6.24
C ALA A 42 4.39 -4.64 6.74
N VAL A 43 5.41 -4.30 5.93
CA VAL A 43 6.37 -3.22 6.25
C VAL A 43 5.69 -1.84 6.21
N CYS A 44 4.75 -1.62 5.27
CA CYS A 44 3.94 -0.39 5.22
C CYS A 44 3.11 -0.22 6.50
N LEU A 45 2.40 -1.25 6.92
CA LEU A 45 1.58 -1.22 8.14
C LEU A 45 2.45 -1.04 9.39
N TRP A 46 3.57 -1.72 9.47
CA TRP A 46 4.50 -1.60 10.57
C TRP A 46 5.08 -0.16 10.68
N LEU A 47 5.58 0.40 9.58
CA LEU A 47 6.13 1.75 9.58
C LEU A 47 5.05 2.81 9.81
N GLY A 48 3.89 2.64 9.17
CA GLY A 48 2.72 3.50 9.36
C GLY A 48 2.23 3.52 10.80
N SER A 49 2.12 2.34 11.42
CA SER A 49 1.72 2.18 12.82
C SER A 49 2.70 2.86 13.79
N ARG A 50 4.02 2.69 13.58
CA ARG A 50 5.04 3.40 14.37
C ARG A 50 4.95 4.92 14.24
N ARG A 51 4.76 5.41 13.02
CA ARG A 51 4.64 6.85 12.75
C ARG A 51 3.32 7.41 13.30
N TRP A 52 2.23 6.66 13.20
CA TRP A 52 0.95 7.02 13.78
C TRP A 52 1.02 7.16 15.30
N LYS A 53 1.67 6.19 15.96
CA LYS A 53 1.96 6.27 17.40
C LYS A 53 2.78 7.51 17.76
N ALA A 54 3.82 7.81 16.98
CA ALA A 54 4.65 9.00 17.20
C ALA A 54 3.88 10.32 17.00
N ALA A 55 2.81 10.31 16.23
CA ALA A 55 1.90 11.45 16.05
C ALA A 55 0.80 11.53 17.15
N GLY A 56 0.81 10.63 18.14
CA GLY A 56 -0.15 10.62 19.25
C GLY A 56 -1.40 9.77 18.99
N GLY A 57 -1.42 8.94 17.95
CA GLY A 57 -2.52 8.02 17.67
C GLY A 57 -2.30 6.61 18.23
N THR A 58 -3.35 5.81 18.22
CA THR A 58 -3.35 4.40 18.65
C THR A 58 -2.80 3.52 17.53
N PRO A 59 -1.68 2.77 17.72
CA PRO A 59 -1.02 2.01 16.64
C PRO A 59 -1.93 1.01 15.92
N GLU A 60 -2.85 0.37 16.66
CA GLU A 60 -3.79 -0.65 16.17
C GLU A 60 -4.77 -0.07 15.15
N ARG A 61 -5.06 1.23 15.24
CA ARG A 61 -5.97 1.93 14.32
C ARG A 61 -5.49 1.91 12.87
N VAL A 62 -4.18 1.81 12.64
CA VAL A 62 -3.64 1.66 11.28
C VAL A 62 -4.10 0.35 10.65
N PHE A 63 -4.13 -0.73 11.44
CA PHE A 63 -4.67 -2.03 10.99
C PHE A 63 -6.18 -1.99 10.80
N ASP A 64 -6.91 -1.32 11.70
CA ASP A 64 -8.36 -1.11 11.56
C ASP A 64 -8.71 -0.40 10.24
N VAL A 65 -7.96 0.65 9.88
CA VAL A 65 -8.13 1.34 8.60
C VAL A 65 -7.74 0.46 7.42
N ALA A 66 -6.68 -0.34 7.55
CA ALA A 66 -6.25 -1.27 6.51
C ALA A 66 -7.31 -2.33 6.18
N MET A 67 -8.10 -2.78 7.18
CA MET A 67 -9.24 -3.68 6.98
C MET A 67 -10.33 -3.11 6.07
N TRP A 68 -10.42 -1.79 5.94
CA TRP A 68 -11.29 -1.12 4.97
C TRP A 68 -10.57 -0.82 3.65
N ALA A 69 -9.34 -0.35 3.73
CA ALA A 69 -8.58 0.09 2.58
C ALA A 69 -8.19 -1.07 1.63
N ILE A 70 -7.74 -2.20 2.19
CA ILE A 70 -7.26 -3.33 1.38
C ILE A 70 -8.40 -4.01 0.61
N PRO A 71 -9.52 -4.43 1.23
CA PRO A 71 -10.64 -5.00 0.48
C PRO A 71 -11.23 -4.02 -0.52
N ALA A 72 -11.40 -2.76 -0.15
CA ALA A 72 -11.87 -1.71 -1.07
C ALA A 72 -10.93 -1.57 -2.27
N GLY A 73 -9.61 -1.60 -2.05
CA GLY A 73 -8.61 -1.56 -3.10
C GLY A 73 -8.69 -2.77 -4.04
N ILE A 74 -8.89 -3.98 -3.51
CA ILE A 74 -9.06 -5.20 -4.32
C ILE A 74 -10.31 -5.09 -5.20
N VAL A 75 -11.43 -4.70 -4.61
CA VAL A 75 -12.69 -4.49 -5.35
C VAL A 75 -12.52 -3.41 -6.42
N GLY A 76 -11.90 -2.28 -6.07
CA GLY A 76 -11.62 -1.20 -7.00
C GLY A 76 -10.71 -1.61 -8.15
N ALA A 77 -9.65 -2.39 -7.86
CA ALA A 77 -8.73 -2.91 -8.85
C ALA A 77 -9.45 -3.78 -9.90
N ARG A 78 -10.33 -4.67 -9.43
CA ARG A 78 -11.12 -5.55 -10.29
C ARG A 78 -12.17 -4.77 -11.08
N ALA A 79 -12.90 -3.89 -10.41
CA ALA A 79 -13.91 -3.06 -11.07
C ALA A 79 -13.31 -2.19 -12.18
N TYR A 80 -12.15 -1.57 -11.94
CA TYR A 80 -11.45 -0.79 -12.95
C TYR A 80 -11.07 -1.64 -14.18
N HIS A 81 -10.53 -2.83 -13.96
CA HIS A 81 -10.16 -3.72 -15.06
C HIS A 81 -11.38 -4.16 -15.86
N VAL A 82 -12.42 -4.64 -15.20
CA VAL A 82 -13.64 -5.16 -15.82
C VAL A 82 -14.43 -4.09 -16.56
N LEU A 83 -14.50 -2.86 -16.02
CA LEU A 83 -15.36 -1.81 -16.57
C LEU A 83 -14.62 -0.86 -17.53
N ILE A 84 -13.29 -0.72 -17.37
CA ILE A 84 -12.52 0.32 -18.09
C ILE A 84 -11.43 -0.30 -18.96
N THR A 85 -10.63 -1.24 -18.43
CA THR A 85 -9.48 -1.76 -19.17
C THR A 85 -9.91 -2.75 -20.25
N ASP A 86 -10.77 -3.70 -19.93
CA ASP A 86 -11.16 -4.78 -20.84
C ASP A 86 -12.64 -5.16 -20.69
N PRO A 87 -13.59 -4.21 -20.90
CA PRO A 87 -15.01 -4.52 -20.75
C PRO A 87 -15.52 -5.54 -21.78
N GLY A 88 -14.86 -5.64 -22.95
CA GLY A 88 -15.28 -6.55 -24.02
C GLY A 88 -15.18 -8.02 -23.65
N SER A 89 -14.21 -8.40 -22.86
CA SER A 89 -14.05 -9.79 -22.40
C SER A 89 -15.11 -10.21 -21.37
N TYR A 90 -15.74 -9.25 -20.69
CA TYR A 90 -16.71 -9.53 -19.62
C TYR A 90 -18.17 -9.29 -20.02
N PHE A 91 -18.43 -8.31 -20.89
CA PHE A 91 -19.79 -7.89 -21.27
C PHE A 91 -20.05 -7.89 -22.78
N GLY A 92 -19.07 -8.33 -23.58
CA GLY A 92 -19.18 -8.38 -25.03
C GLY A 92 -19.86 -9.66 -25.53
N PRO A 93 -20.14 -9.75 -26.85
CA PRO A 93 -20.70 -10.95 -27.48
C PRO A 93 -19.85 -12.21 -27.30
N ASN A 94 -18.56 -12.03 -26.97
CA ASN A 94 -17.61 -13.12 -26.78
C ASN A 94 -17.38 -13.46 -25.29
N ALA A 95 -18.16 -12.88 -24.35
CA ALA A 95 -18.11 -13.19 -22.95
C ALA A 95 -18.59 -14.64 -22.71
N ALA A 96 -17.63 -15.57 -22.60
CA ALA A 96 -17.91 -16.98 -22.42
C ALA A 96 -18.44 -17.35 -21.04
N ASP A 97 -18.11 -16.56 -20.01
CA ASP A 97 -18.46 -16.81 -18.62
C ASP A 97 -19.05 -15.54 -17.97
N PRO A 98 -20.35 -15.53 -17.65
CA PRO A 98 -21.02 -14.42 -17.00
C PRO A 98 -20.43 -14.06 -15.61
N TRP A 99 -19.74 -15.01 -14.95
CA TRP A 99 -19.16 -14.83 -13.63
C TRP A 99 -17.66 -14.53 -13.65
N ALA A 100 -17.05 -14.44 -14.84
CA ALA A 100 -15.62 -14.15 -14.99
C ALA A 100 -15.19 -12.88 -14.26
N PHE A 101 -16.07 -11.87 -14.13
CA PHE A 101 -15.77 -10.63 -13.42
C PHE A 101 -15.46 -10.82 -11.93
N LEU A 102 -15.91 -11.92 -11.30
CA LEU A 102 -15.61 -12.26 -9.90
C LEU A 102 -14.29 -13.02 -9.73
N LYS A 103 -13.74 -13.60 -10.80
CA LYS A 103 -12.56 -14.46 -10.74
C LYS A 103 -11.27 -13.64 -10.66
N ILE A 104 -11.01 -13.04 -9.49
CA ILE A 104 -9.79 -12.23 -9.25
C ILE A 104 -8.48 -13.04 -9.33
N TRP A 105 -8.55 -14.34 -9.10
CA TRP A 105 -7.41 -15.27 -9.15
C TRP A 105 -6.94 -15.59 -10.58
N GLU A 106 -7.73 -15.29 -11.61
CA GLU A 106 -7.34 -15.39 -13.01
C GLU A 106 -6.57 -14.14 -13.51
N GLY A 107 -6.33 -13.17 -12.62
CA GLY A 107 -5.69 -11.92 -12.97
C GLY A 107 -6.69 -10.82 -13.37
N GLY A 108 -6.21 -9.82 -14.10
CA GLY A 108 -7.06 -8.69 -14.53
C GLY A 108 -7.41 -7.75 -13.38
N ILE A 109 -6.39 -7.04 -12.87
CA ILE A 109 -6.53 -6.02 -11.82
C ILE A 109 -5.87 -4.71 -12.30
N GLY A 110 -6.53 -3.59 -12.04
CA GLY A 110 -6.05 -2.27 -12.46
C GLY A 110 -5.60 -1.43 -11.27
N ILE A 111 -4.34 -0.98 -11.30
CA ILE A 111 -3.75 -0.19 -10.21
C ILE A 111 -4.49 1.12 -9.94
N MET A 112 -5.05 1.76 -10.96
CA MET A 112 -5.79 3.02 -10.80
C MET A 112 -7.03 2.83 -9.92
N GLY A 113 -7.76 1.72 -10.15
CA GLY A 113 -8.91 1.34 -9.31
C GLY A 113 -8.48 0.97 -7.89
N ALA A 114 -7.38 0.23 -7.75
CA ALA A 114 -6.83 -0.13 -6.44
C ALA A 114 -6.53 1.12 -5.59
N VAL A 115 -5.83 2.08 -6.15
CA VAL A 115 -5.43 3.31 -5.43
C VAL A 115 -6.65 4.18 -5.13
N SER A 116 -7.52 4.42 -6.11
CA SER A 116 -8.67 5.33 -5.95
C SER A 116 -9.68 4.80 -4.93
N VAL A 117 -10.11 3.55 -5.09
CA VAL A 117 -11.13 2.95 -4.21
C VAL A 117 -10.51 2.55 -2.85
N GLY A 118 -9.24 2.13 -2.84
CA GLY A 118 -8.49 1.90 -1.60
C GLY A 118 -8.32 3.16 -0.75
N ALA A 119 -8.07 4.31 -1.39
CA ALA A 119 -8.01 5.60 -0.69
C ALA A 119 -9.38 6.01 -0.12
N LEU A 120 -10.49 5.72 -0.83
CA LEU A 120 -11.84 5.91 -0.30
C LEU A 120 -12.12 4.99 0.89
N GLY A 121 -11.67 3.73 0.82
CA GLY A 121 -11.75 2.79 1.94
C GLY A 121 -10.95 3.28 3.16
N ALA A 122 -9.75 3.79 2.95
CA ALA A 122 -8.93 4.38 4.01
C ALA A 122 -9.59 5.64 4.61
N TRP A 123 -10.14 6.50 3.78
CA TRP A 123 -10.87 7.68 4.23
C TRP A 123 -12.10 7.30 5.06
N TYR A 124 -12.88 6.30 4.61
CA TYR A 124 -14.02 5.78 5.38
C TYR A 124 -13.57 5.19 6.71
N GLY A 125 -12.52 4.37 6.72
CA GLY A 125 -11.93 3.81 7.94
C GLY A 125 -11.50 4.90 8.92
N CYS A 126 -10.79 5.93 8.44
CA CYS A 126 -10.41 7.06 9.28
C CYS A 126 -11.64 7.77 9.88
N ARG A 127 -12.68 8.02 9.09
CA ARG A 127 -13.93 8.59 9.60
C ARG A 127 -14.64 7.71 10.62
N ARG A 128 -14.64 6.40 10.38
CA ARG A 128 -15.28 5.42 11.27
C ARG A 128 -14.63 5.36 12.65
N TYR A 129 -13.33 5.59 12.70
CA TYR A 129 -12.54 5.53 13.93
C TYR A 129 -12.12 6.90 14.49
N GLY A 130 -12.70 7.99 13.99
CA GLY A 130 -12.41 9.34 14.49
C GLY A 130 -11.00 9.84 14.18
N MET A 131 -10.35 9.29 13.15
CA MET A 131 -8.98 9.64 12.79
C MET A 131 -8.94 10.80 11.79
N ASN A 132 -7.93 11.66 11.92
CA ASN A 132 -7.66 12.69 10.92
C ASN A 132 -7.00 12.04 9.69
N PHE A 133 -7.73 12.00 8.57
CA PHE A 133 -7.26 11.37 7.34
C PHE A 133 -5.94 11.94 6.81
N ALA A 134 -5.72 13.26 6.88
CA ALA A 134 -4.48 13.87 6.42
C ALA A 134 -3.28 13.44 7.29
N ALA A 135 -3.47 13.37 8.61
CA ALA A 135 -2.45 12.88 9.52
C ALA A 135 -2.15 11.38 9.31
N PHE A 136 -3.20 10.58 9.08
CA PHE A 136 -3.06 9.18 8.74
C PHE A 136 -2.29 8.99 7.43
N ALA A 137 -2.67 9.72 6.39
CA ALA A 137 -2.00 9.67 5.08
C ALA A 137 -0.51 10.08 5.18
N ASP A 138 -0.20 11.11 5.97
CA ASP A 138 1.19 11.50 6.25
C ASP A 138 1.97 10.42 7.02
N ALA A 139 1.30 9.71 7.93
CA ALA A 139 1.92 8.65 8.69
C ALA A 139 2.28 7.43 7.82
N VAL A 140 1.38 7.06 6.88
CA VAL A 140 1.57 5.87 6.04
C VAL A 140 2.37 6.12 4.75
N ALA A 141 2.47 7.36 4.27
CA ALA A 141 3.12 7.70 2.99
C ALA A 141 4.56 7.14 2.84
N PRO A 142 5.48 7.25 3.82
CA PRO A 142 6.78 6.61 3.72
C PRO A 142 6.72 5.09 3.69
N GLY A 143 5.71 4.50 4.37
CA GLY A 143 5.46 3.06 4.34
C GLY A 143 4.98 2.57 2.98
N ILE A 144 4.13 3.34 2.30
CA ILE A 144 3.67 3.04 0.94
C ILE A 144 4.86 3.04 -0.03
N LEU A 145 5.72 4.05 0.06
CA LEU A 145 6.92 4.15 -0.79
C LEU A 145 7.89 2.99 -0.54
N LEU A 146 8.02 2.57 0.72
CA LEU A 146 8.82 1.41 1.09
C LEU A 146 8.20 0.11 0.55
N ALA A 147 6.88 -0.05 0.61
CA ALA A 147 6.17 -1.17 0.01
C ALA A 147 6.38 -1.24 -1.51
N GLN A 148 6.38 -0.09 -2.19
CA GLN A 148 6.69 0.00 -3.61
C GLN A 148 8.12 -0.47 -3.92
N ALA A 149 9.10 -0.14 -3.06
CA ALA A 149 10.46 -0.64 -3.22
C ALA A 149 10.52 -2.18 -3.18
N PHE A 150 9.81 -2.82 -2.24
CA PHE A 150 9.70 -4.28 -2.18
C PHE A 150 8.96 -4.86 -3.38
N GLY A 151 7.87 -4.23 -3.82
CA GLY A 151 7.09 -4.69 -4.96
C GLY A 151 7.90 -4.76 -6.27
N ARG A 152 8.91 -3.88 -6.44
CA ARG A 152 9.79 -3.90 -7.63
C ARG A 152 10.62 -5.18 -7.74
N TRP A 153 10.97 -5.81 -6.64
CA TRP A 153 11.64 -7.11 -6.66
C TRP A 153 10.74 -8.21 -7.22
N GLY A 154 9.44 -8.10 -7.06
CA GLY A 154 8.47 -8.99 -7.71
C GLY A 154 8.59 -8.96 -9.25
N ASN A 155 8.81 -7.78 -9.83
CA ASN A 155 9.01 -7.64 -11.28
C ASN A 155 10.31 -8.34 -11.75
N TRP A 156 11.35 -8.35 -10.93
CA TRP A 156 12.56 -9.10 -11.21
C TRP A 156 12.30 -10.61 -11.26
N PHE A 157 11.56 -11.16 -10.30
CA PHE A 157 11.17 -12.58 -10.31
C PHE A 157 10.31 -12.95 -11.53
N ASN A 158 9.43 -12.04 -11.97
CA ASN A 158 8.58 -12.25 -13.13
C ASN A 158 9.28 -11.92 -14.45
N GLN A 159 10.51 -11.41 -14.43
CA GLN A 159 11.24 -10.95 -15.62
C GLN A 159 10.41 -9.99 -16.47
N GLU A 160 9.78 -9.00 -15.84
CA GLU A 160 8.88 -8.05 -16.47
C GLU A 160 9.28 -6.60 -16.19
N LEU A 161 8.71 -5.66 -16.96
CA LEU A 161 8.86 -4.23 -16.76
C LEU A 161 10.32 -3.71 -16.77
N PHE A 162 11.23 -4.38 -17.44
CA PHE A 162 12.62 -3.94 -17.64
C PHE A 162 12.72 -2.78 -18.64
N GLY A 163 13.91 -2.18 -18.75
CA GLY A 163 14.15 -1.02 -19.61
C GLY A 163 14.71 -1.35 -20.98
N LYS A 164 15.16 -0.33 -21.69
CA LYS A 164 15.82 -0.43 -23.01
C LYS A 164 17.09 -1.30 -22.95
N PRO A 165 17.56 -1.83 -24.08
CA PRO A 165 18.85 -2.50 -24.15
C PRO A 165 19.98 -1.62 -23.62
N THR A 166 20.96 -2.24 -22.97
CA THR A 166 22.10 -1.54 -22.39
C THR A 166 23.38 -2.36 -22.52
N THR A 167 24.51 -1.67 -22.57
CA THR A 167 25.84 -2.26 -22.49
C THR A 167 26.51 -2.05 -21.13
N LEU A 168 25.77 -1.54 -20.16
CA LEU A 168 26.26 -1.31 -18.79
C LEU A 168 26.62 -2.64 -18.11
N PRO A 169 27.69 -2.68 -17.30
CA PRO A 169 28.13 -3.92 -16.66
C PRO A 169 27.11 -4.55 -15.70
N TRP A 170 26.13 -3.79 -15.23
CA TRP A 170 25.02 -4.26 -14.39
C TRP A 170 23.70 -4.43 -15.15
N GLY A 171 23.78 -4.64 -16.49
CA GLY A 171 22.59 -4.93 -17.29
C GLY A 171 21.88 -6.19 -16.81
N LEU A 172 20.54 -6.19 -16.90
CA LEU A 172 19.69 -7.30 -16.51
C LEU A 172 19.61 -8.32 -17.65
N GLU A 173 19.84 -9.56 -17.32
CA GLU A 173 19.59 -10.68 -18.23
C GLU A 173 18.10 -11.05 -18.18
N ILE A 174 17.49 -11.24 -19.33
CA ILE A 174 16.12 -11.77 -19.46
C ILE A 174 16.21 -13.09 -20.22
N SER A 175 15.58 -14.12 -19.68
CA SER A 175 15.55 -15.43 -20.33
C SER A 175 14.77 -15.37 -21.65
N THR A 176 15.35 -15.93 -22.70
CA THR A 176 14.65 -16.07 -24.00
C THR A 176 13.43 -16.97 -23.93
N SER A 177 13.33 -17.82 -22.91
CA SER A 177 12.12 -18.62 -22.63
C SER A 177 11.05 -17.87 -21.87
N SER A 178 11.32 -16.66 -21.38
CA SER A 178 10.33 -15.80 -20.76
C SER A 178 9.37 -15.24 -21.83
N GLY A 179 8.06 -15.31 -21.56
CA GLY A 179 7.06 -14.68 -22.42
C GLY A 179 7.20 -13.15 -22.54
N ASN A 180 8.02 -12.54 -21.69
CA ASN A 180 8.29 -11.10 -21.69
C ASN A 180 9.55 -10.72 -22.51
N PHE A 181 10.30 -11.70 -23.03
CA PHE A 181 11.49 -11.39 -23.84
C PHE A 181 11.06 -10.79 -25.19
N PRO A 182 11.55 -9.57 -25.55
CA PRO A 182 11.13 -8.93 -26.78
C PRO A 182 11.82 -9.58 -27.99
N SER A 183 11.02 -10.17 -28.89
CA SER A 183 11.49 -10.96 -30.04
C SER A 183 12.38 -10.20 -31.04
N GLN A 184 12.34 -8.86 -31.03
CA GLN A 184 13.16 -8.01 -31.89
C GLN A 184 14.63 -7.93 -31.47
N TYR A 185 15.00 -8.44 -30.29
CA TYR A 185 16.38 -8.41 -29.81
C TYR A 185 17.03 -9.80 -29.84
N PRO A 186 18.33 -9.89 -30.12
CA PRO A 186 19.05 -11.17 -30.12
C PRO A 186 19.16 -11.72 -28.69
N ALA A 187 19.29 -13.04 -28.59
CA ALA A 187 19.59 -13.71 -27.32
C ALA A 187 20.88 -13.15 -26.69
N GLY A 188 20.87 -13.00 -25.36
CA GLY A 188 21.98 -12.39 -24.61
C GLY A 188 21.98 -10.86 -24.57
N THR A 189 20.96 -10.19 -25.14
CA THR A 189 20.78 -8.75 -24.95
C THR A 189 20.53 -8.45 -23.49
N LEU A 190 21.30 -7.51 -22.94
CA LEU A 190 21.12 -6.99 -21.59
C LEU A 190 20.18 -5.78 -21.59
N PHE A 191 19.37 -5.65 -20.56
CA PHE A 191 18.39 -4.57 -20.42
C PHE A 191 18.65 -3.75 -19.16
N HIS A 192 18.17 -2.49 -19.13
CA HIS A 192 18.24 -1.69 -17.92
C HIS A 192 17.41 -2.33 -16.79
N PRO A 193 17.98 -2.58 -15.59
CA PRO A 193 17.28 -3.16 -14.43
C PRO A 193 16.39 -2.10 -13.76
N THR A 194 15.28 -1.74 -14.38
CA THR A 194 14.35 -0.72 -13.87
C THR A 194 13.83 -1.06 -12.49
N PHE A 195 13.65 -2.36 -12.19
CA PHE A 195 13.23 -2.80 -10.83
C PHE A 195 14.22 -2.31 -9.76
N LEU A 196 15.51 -2.38 -10.02
CA LEU A 196 16.56 -1.93 -9.11
C LEU A 196 16.58 -0.41 -9.00
N TYR A 197 16.51 0.29 -10.14
CA TYR A 197 16.49 1.76 -10.15
C TYR A 197 15.29 2.33 -9.41
N GLU A 198 14.09 1.77 -9.65
CA GLU A 198 12.87 2.19 -8.97
C GLU A 198 12.90 1.81 -7.48
N SER A 199 13.46 0.65 -7.12
CA SER A 199 13.63 0.27 -5.72
C SER A 199 14.55 1.23 -4.97
N LEU A 200 15.72 1.53 -5.54
CA LEU A 200 16.68 2.49 -4.95
C LEU A 200 16.08 3.90 -4.87
N TRP A 201 15.40 4.37 -5.90
CA TRP A 201 14.68 5.64 -5.88
C TRP A 201 13.67 5.70 -4.75
N ASN A 202 12.84 4.67 -4.61
CA ASN A 202 11.86 4.60 -3.54
C ASN A 202 12.50 4.58 -2.15
N LEU A 203 13.59 3.83 -1.95
CA LEU A 203 14.33 3.81 -0.68
C LEU A 203 14.94 5.17 -0.34
N LEU A 204 15.49 5.89 -1.32
CA LEU A 204 15.97 7.26 -1.14
C LEU A 204 14.82 8.20 -0.75
N GLY A 205 13.66 8.04 -1.38
CA GLY A 205 12.45 8.78 -1.03
C GLY A 205 11.96 8.49 0.39
N VAL A 206 12.01 7.23 0.84
CA VAL A 206 11.70 6.86 2.23
C VAL A 206 12.65 7.58 3.19
N ALA A 207 13.96 7.54 2.91
CA ALA A 207 14.97 8.21 3.72
C ALA A 207 14.72 9.73 3.79
N LEU A 208 14.41 10.35 2.65
CA LEU A 208 14.08 11.78 2.55
C LEU A 208 12.84 12.14 3.38
N LEU A 209 11.73 11.41 3.21
CA LEU A 209 10.49 11.67 3.94
C LEU A 209 10.66 11.50 5.45
N LEU A 210 11.38 10.46 5.88
CA LEU A 210 11.67 10.22 7.29
C LEU A 210 12.59 11.30 7.87
N TRP A 211 13.61 11.73 7.12
CA TRP A 211 14.53 12.78 7.54
C TRP A 211 13.80 14.12 7.69
N LEU A 212 13.00 14.54 6.69
CA LEU A 212 12.22 15.78 6.76
C LEU A 212 11.17 15.72 7.90
N GLY A 213 10.54 14.56 8.09
CA GLY A 213 9.61 14.35 9.20
C GLY A 213 10.28 14.51 10.58
N ARG A 214 11.51 13.97 10.76
CA ARG A 214 12.29 14.16 12.00
C ARG A 214 12.71 15.60 12.22
N LYS A 215 12.95 16.37 11.16
CA LYS A 215 13.28 17.79 11.24
C LYS A 215 12.05 18.66 11.57
N GLY A 216 10.83 18.12 11.51
CA GLY A 216 9.61 18.86 11.79
C GLY A 216 9.28 19.97 10.76
N VAL A 217 9.91 19.96 9.59
CA VAL A 217 9.73 21.01 8.58
C VAL A 217 8.47 20.84 7.75
N LEU A 218 7.87 19.64 7.74
CA LEU A 218 6.67 19.34 7.00
C LEU A 218 5.42 19.61 7.84
N LYS A 219 4.48 20.34 7.28
CA LYS A 219 3.16 20.60 7.87
C LYS A 219 2.19 19.48 7.56
N LEU A 220 1.07 19.43 8.29
CA LEU A 220 0.02 18.43 8.11
C LEU A 220 -0.46 18.34 6.63
N GLY A 221 -0.45 17.15 6.08
CA GLY A 221 -0.78 16.81 4.70
C GLY A 221 0.39 16.93 3.72
N GLN A 222 1.52 17.55 4.11
CA GLN A 222 2.64 17.76 3.20
C GLN A 222 3.47 16.50 2.95
N THR A 223 3.54 15.56 3.90
CA THR A 223 4.30 14.31 3.70
C THR A 223 3.67 13.46 2.59
N LEU A 224 2.34 13.33 2.58
CA LEU A 224 1.62 12.63 1.52
C LEU A 224 1.89 13.26 0.15
N TRP A 225 1.72 14.59 0.03
CA TRP A 225 1.86 15.25 -1.25
C TRP A 225 3.31 15.28 -1.75
N LEU A 226 4.28 15.35 -0.84
CA LEU A 226 5.69 15.20 -1.20
C LEU A 226 6.00 13.77 -1.68
N TYR A 227 5.39 12.75 -1.08
CA TYR A 227 5.46 11.38 -1.58
C TYR A 227 4.91 11.28 -3.01
N VAL A 228 3.72 11.82 -3.26
CA VAL A 228 3.09 11.79 -4.60
C VAL A 228 3.97 12.49 -5.63
N PHE A 229 4.49 13.66 -5.29
CA PHE A 229 5.42 14.40 -6.14
C PHE A 229 6.70 13.62 -6.44
N TYR A 230 7.37 13.13 -5.40
CA TYR A 230 8.62 12.40 -5.51
C TYR A 230 8.49 11.12 -6.35
N TYR A 231 7.45 10.34 -6.08
CA TYR A 231 7.13 9.14 -6.86
C TYR A 231 6.82 9.50 -8.32
N GLY A 232 6.01 10.54 -8.54
CA GLY A 232 5.69 11.03 -9.89
C GLY A 232 6.92 11.41 -10.69
N VAL A 233 7.89 12.11 -10.08
CA VAL A 233 9.17 12.49 -10.74
C VAL A 233 9.96 11.25 -11.15
N GLY A 234 10.14 10.29 -10.24
CA GLY A 234 10.85 9.04 -10.54
C GLY A 234 10.15 8.24 -11.64
N ARG A 235 8.81 8.16 -11.57
CA ARG A 235 8.02 7.45 -12.58
C ARG A 235 8.12 8.13 -13.93
N LEU A 236 8.05 9.44 -13.99
CA LEU A 236 8.19 10.22 -15.24
C LEU A 236 9.56 9.97 -15.88
N PHE A 237 10.63 10.00 -15.07
CA PHE A 237 11.98 9.72 -15.58
C PHE A 237 12.10 8.31 -16.18
N ILE A 238 11.63 7.30 -15.45
CA ILE A 238 11.67 5.90 -15.91
C ILE A 238 10.86 5.72 -17.20
N GLU A 239 9.66 6.27 -17.29
CA GLU A 239 8.80 6.14 -18.47
C GLU A 239 9.36 6.82 -19.71
N VAL A 240 9.93 8.00 -19.56
CA VAL A 240 10.46 8.77 -20.71
C VAL A 240 11.76 8.16 -21.22
N PHE A 241 12.67 7.80 -20.32
CA PHE A 241 14.04 7.50 -20.73
C PHE A 241 14.34 6.00 -20.80
N LEU A 242 13.76 5.18 -19.94
CA LEU A 242 14.20 3.80 -19.75
C LEU A 242 13.22 2.73 -20.27
N ARG A 243 11.92 2.93 -20.18
CA ARG A 243 10.93 1.89 -20.52
C ARG A 243 10.83 1.59 -22.00
N ILE A 244 10.65 0.31 -22.35
CA ILE A 244 10.44 -0.17 -23.72
C ILE A 244 9.04 -0.75 -23.95
N ASP A 245 8.21 -0.86 -22.92
CA ASP A 245 6.88 -1.49 -23.05
C ASP A 245 6.04 -0.76 -24.11
N THR A 246 5.30 -1.55 -24.86
CA THR A 246 4.25 -1.07 -25.77
C THR A 246 3.03 -0.72 -24.94
N SER A 247 2.90 0.52 -24.53
CA SER A 247 1.69 1.05 -23.93
C SER A 247 0.88 1.84 -24.94
N GLU A 248 -0.42 1.96 -24.69
CA GLU A 248 -1.30 2.78 -25.50
C GLU A 248 -0.77 4.21 -25.61
N MET A 249 -0.87 4.77 -26.82
CA MET A 249 -0.44 6.14 -27.13
C MET A 249 -1.66 7.07 -27.07
N LEU A 250 -1.54 8.13 -26.30
CA LEU A 250 -2.48 9.24 -26.29
C LEU A 250 -1.77 10.48 -26.81
N TRP A 251 -2.21 11.01 -27.95
CA TRP A 251 -1.58 12.13 -28.67
C TRP A 251 -0.07 11.93 -28.97
N GLY A 252 0.29 10.72 -29.36
CA GLY A 252 1.67 10.38 -29.68
C GLY A 252 2.61 10.19 -28.48
N VAL A 253 2.08 10.28 -27.25
CA VAL A 253 2.83 10.05 -26.00
C VAL A 253 2.19 8.89 -25.24
N ARG A 254 3.02 8.04 -24.63
CA ARG A 254 2.53 6.90 -23.85
C ARG A 254 1.66 7.36 -22.68
N ILE A 255 0.55 6.66 -22.44
CA ILE A 255 -0.42 7.02 -21.40
C ILE A 255 0.19 7.10 -20.00
N HIS A 256 1.22 6.28 -19.74
CA HIS A 256 1.94 6.27 -18.46
C HIS A 256 2.76 7.54 -18.21
N VAL A 257 3.24 8.20 -19.27
CA VAL A 257 3.91 9.52 -19.16
C VAL A 257 2.91 10.57 -18.70
N TRP A 258 1.70 10.57 -19.26
CA TRP A 258 0.63 11.48 -18.82
C TRP A 258 0.25 11.25 -17.37
N THR A 259 0.09 9.98 -16.98
CA THR A 259 -0.19 9.63 -15.59
C THR A 259 0.89 10.13 -14.64
N ALA A 260 2.17 9.92 -15.00
CA ALA A 260 3.29 10.39 -14.19
C ALA A 260 3.33 11.93 -14.09
N LEU A 261 3.08 12.64 -15.19
CA LEU A 261 2.99 14.09 -15.21
C LEU A 261 1.86 14.62 -14.32
N ILE A 262 0.69 13.98 -14.37
CA ILE A 262 -0.44 14.31 -13.51
C ILE A 262 -0.04 14.13 -12.04
N LEU A 263 0.65 13.04 -11.67
CA LEU A 263 1.12 12.83 -10.29
C LEU A 263 2.10 13.92 -9.85
N VAL A 264 3.03 14.35 -10.71
CA VAL A 264 3.94 15.47 -10.41
C VAL A 264 3.16 16.77 -10.15
N LEU A 265 2.22 17.10 -11.01
CA LEU A 265 1.43 18.34 -10.88
C LEU A 265 0.52 18.30 -9.65
N LEU A 266 -0.15 17.17 -9.40
CA LEU A 266 -0.99 16.95 -8.21
C LEU A 266 -0.16 17.01 -6.94
N GLY A 267 0.99 16.34 -6.91
CA GLY A 267 1.90 16.32 -5.77
C GLY A 267 2.40 17.73 -5.44
N ALA A 268 2.89 18.48 -6.43
CA ALA A 268 3.35 19.85 -6.26
C ALA A 268 2.23 20.78 -5.76
N THR A 269 1.08 20.74 -6.43
CA THR A 269 -0.07 21.57 -6.07
C THR A 269 -0.58 21.22 -4.67
N GLY A 270 -0.73 19.93 -4.38
CA GLY A 270 -1.19 19.43 -3.07
C GLY A 270 -0.23 19.85 -1.96
N PHE A 271 1.08 19.77 -2.19
CA PHE A 271 2.10 20.19 -1.22
C PHE A 271 1.97 21.68 -0.87
N VAL A 272 1.83 22.55 -1.88
CA VAL A 272 1.64 24.00 -1.69
C VAL A 272 0.33 24.29 -0.97
N VAL A 273 -0.77 23.66 -1.40
CA VAL A 273 -2.10 23.87 -0.81
C VAL A 273 -2.14 23.39 0.63
N ALA A 274 -1.59 22.21 0.95
CA ALA A 274 -1.51 21.70 2.32
C ALA A 274 -0.68 22.65 3.20
N GLY A 275 0.46 23.12 2.72
CA GLY A 275 1.31 24.08 3.42
C GLY A 275 0.60 25.41 3.72
N ARG A 276 -0.11 25.97 2.74
CA ARG A 276 -0.90 27.20 2.90
C ARG A 276 -2.06 27.03 3.87
N ARG A 277 -2.80 25.91 3.77
CA ARG A 277 -3.91 25.60 4.70
C ARG A 277 -3.43 25.46 6.14
N ALA A 278 -2.31 24.77 6.35
CA ALA A 278 -1.73 24.63 7.67
C ALA A 278 -1.25 25.99 8.23
N ALA A 279 -0.59 26.81 7.40
CA ALA A 279 -0.17 28.16 7.81
C ALA A 279 -1.36 29.07 8.15
N ALA A 280 -2.43 29.03 7.37
CA ALA A 280 -3.65 29.82 7.62
C ALA A 280 -4.30 29.42 8.95
N LYS A 281 -4.35 28.13 9.32
CA LYS A 281 -4.85 27.68 10.61
C LYS A 281 -4.04 28.21 11.77
N VAL A 282 -2.71 28.16 11.68
CA VAL A 282 -1.81 28.72 12.70
C VAL A 282 -2.02 30.23 12.84
N ALA A 283 -2.14 30.97 11.72
CA ALA A 283 -2.40 32.40 11.74
C ALA A 283 -3.77 32.76 12.35
N ALA A 284 -4.75 31.87 12.23
CA ALA A 284 -6.07 32.01 12.86
C ALA A 284 -6.12 31.55 14.33
N GLY A 285 -4.99 31.19 14.93
CA GLY A 285 -4.92 30.67 16.30
C GLY A 285 -5.57 29.30 16.50
N ILE A 286 -5.81 28.57 15.39
CA ILE A 286 -6.41 27.24 15.46
C ILE A 286 -5.31 26.23 15.70
N GLU A 287 -5.27 25.69 16.91
CA GLU A 287 -4.35 24.59 17.23
C GLU A 287 -4.63 23.34 16.39
N PRO A 288 -3.62 22.56 16.04
CA PRO A 288 -3.81 21.27 15.42
C PRO A 288 -4.69 20.39 16.34
N GLY A 289 -5.87 20.04 15.88
CA GLY A 289 -6.74 19.12 16.64
C GLY A 289 -6.06 17.74 16.79
N PRO A 290 -6.50 16.92 17.74
CA PRO A 290 -5.95 15.60 17.97
C PRO A 290 -6.03 14.77 16.68
N VAL A 291 -5.00 13.94 16.46
CA VAL A 291 -4.94 13.06 15.26
C VAL A 291 -6.02 11.98 15.31
N GLU A 292 -6.48 11.64 16.52
CA GLU A 292 -7.52 10.66 16.79
C GLU A 292 -8.44 11.19 17.90
N VAL A 293 -9.76 11.11 17.69
CA VAL A 293 -10.78 11.46 18.67
C VAL A 293 -11.45 10.17 19.13
N ALA A 294 -11.58 9.96 20.42
CA ALA A 294 -12.29 8.80 20.96
C ALA A 294 -13.69 8.69 20.34
N PRO A 295 -14.12 7.51 19.85
CA PRO A 295 -15.42 7.36 19.26
C PRO A 295 -16.51 7.62 20.31
N LYS A 296 -17.46 8.52 20.03
CA LYS A 296 -18.57 8.91 20.93
C LYS A 296 -19.36 7.73 21.53
N ARG A 297 -19.19 6.53 20.98
CA ARG A 297 -19.84 5.31 21.43
C ARG A 297 -19.18 4.68 22.66
N SER A 298 -17.88 4.96 22.92
CA SER A 298 -17.19 4.46 24.12
C SER A 298 -17.53 5.29 25.37
N GLU A 299 -17.80 6.58 25.20
CA GLU A 299 -18.22 7.44 26.31
C GLU A 299 -19.61 7.05 26.83
N LYS A 300 -20.56 6.71 25.93
CA LYS A 300 -21.89 6.20 26.36
C LYS A 300 -21.81 4.83 27.05
N LYS A 301 -20.87 3.96 26.64
CA LYS A 301 -20.72 2.65 27.28
C LYS A 301 -19.99 2.76 28.62
N ALA A 302 -19.03 3.68 28.74
CA ALA A 302 -18.39 3.98 30.02
C ALA A 302 -19.31 4.68 31.00
N ALA A 303 -20.16 5.61 30.53
CA ALA A 303 -21.19 6.26 31.35
C ALA A 303 -22.25 5.26 31.85
N ASN A 304 -22.73 4.36 30.95
CA ASN A 304 -23.72 3.33 31.36
C ASN A 304 -23.10 2.28 32.31
N VAL A 305 -21.82 1.96 32.21
CA VAL A 305 -21.14 1.05 33.16
C VAL A 305 -20.88 1.74 34.48
N ALA A 306 -20.69 3.06 34.50
CA ALA A 306 -20.57 3.84 35.74
C ALA A 306 -21.93 4.02 36.45
N GLU A 307 -23.04 4.21 35.72
CA GLU A 307 -24.38 4.24 36.28
C GLU A 307 -24.81 2.86 36.81
N ASP A 308 -24.50 1.75 36.15
CA ASP A 308 -24.80 0.40 36.63
C ASP A 308 -23.94 -0.01 37.86
N SER A 309 -22.75 0.58 38.05
CA SER A 309 -21.91 0.30 39.23
C SER A 309 -22.34 1.10 40.47
N ASP A 310 -22.98 2.26 40.30
CA ASP A 310 -23.48 3.09 41.42
C ASP A 310 -24.86 2.63 41.92
N GLY A 311 -25.62 1.92 41.05
CA GLY A 311 -26.93 1.35 41.41
C GLY A 311 -26.89 0.03 42.20
N SER A 312 -25.72 -0.63 42.30
CA SER A 312 -25.57 -1.91 43.02
C SER A 312 -25.04 -1.77 44.46
N ALA A 313 -24.64 -0.57 44.89
CA ALA A 313 -24.10 -0.34 46.23
C ALA A 313 -25.16 -0.02 47.29
N ASP A 314 -26.44 0.24 46.91
CA ASP A 314 -27.50 0.72 47.82
C ASP A 314 -28.55 -0.36 48.17
N SER A 315 -28.33 -1.65 47.80
CA SER A 315 -29.30 -2.72 48.08
C SER A 315 -28.87 -3.76 49.10
N ASP A 316 -27.64 -3.68 49.68
CA ASP A 316 -27.14 -4.68 50.64
C ASP A 316 -27.12 -4.26 52.12
N GLU A 317 -27.70 -3.09 52.47
CA GLU A 317 -27.70 -2.61 53.88
C GLU A 317 -29.08 -2.60 54.58
N LYS A 318 -30.01 -3.50 54.20
CA LYS A 318 -31.29 -3.65 54.90
C LYS A 318 -31.77 -5.10 54.94
N SER A 319 -31.06 -6.00 55.65
CA SER A 319 -31.69 -7.19 56.25
C SER A 319 -30.73 -7.91 57.22
N GLU A 320 -30.40 -7.26 58.31
CA GLU A 320 -29.95 -7.96 59.52
C GLU A 320 -30.71 -7.40 60.69
N GLY A 321 -31.68 -8.17 61.22
CA GLY A 321 -32.39 -7.87 62.44
C GLY A 321 -33.60 -8.72 62.64
N THR A 322 -33.50 -9.63 63.64
CA THR A 322 -34.58 -10.38 64.32
C THR A 322 -35.04 -11.67 63.62
N GLU A 323 -34.94 -12.86 64.13
CA GLU A 323 -35.39 -13.30 65.44
C GLU A 323 -34.86 -14.71 65.78
N LYS A 324 -34.65 -14.94 67.07
CA LYS A 324 -34.28 -16.13 67.78
C LYS A 324 -35.40 -17.16 67.88
N THR A 325 -34.96 -18.43 68.22
CA THR A 325 -35.67 -19.49 68.98
C THR A 325 -36.62 -20.36 68.15
N GLU A 326 -36.46 -21.66 68.11
CA GLU A 326 -36.63 -22.72 69.07
C GLU A 326 -36.47 -24.10 68.38
N LYS A 327 -35.75 -24.99 69.12
CA LYS A 327 -35.99 -26.38 69.47
C LYS A 327 -36.28 -27.46 68.43
N SER A 328 -35.39 -28.41 68.51
CA SER A 328 -35.55 -29.81 68.98
C SER A 328 -36.08 -30.84 67.97
N GLU A 329 -35.27 -31.95 67.96
CA GLU A 329 -35.67 -33.38 67.95
C GLU A 329 -36.38 -33.88 66.69
N ASP A 330 -35.93 -34.84 66.08
CA ASP A 330 -35.75 -36.25 66.25
C ASP A 330 -35.43 -36.96 64.96
N ALA A 331 -34.47 -37.83 65.05
CA ALA A 331 -34.45 -39.24 64.80
C ALA A 331 -34.81 -39.83 63.42
N ALA A 332 -33.82 -40.53 62.93
CA ALA A 332 -33.81 -41.94 62.50
C ALA A 332 -34.45 -42.31 61.15
N SER A 333 -33.53 -42.99 60.43
CA SER A 333 -33.78 -44.19 59.64
C SER A 333 -34.57 -44.05 58.31
N SER A 334 -33.92 -44.17 57.20
CA SER A 334 -33.77 -45.41 56.43
C SER A 334 -32.78 -45.18 55.31
#